data_51ff7b780690da3bf4a189d7af174beb
#
_entry.id   51ff7b780690da3bf4a189d7af174beb
#
_cell.length_a   1.000
_cell.length_b   1.000
_cell.length_c   1.000
_cell.angle_alpha   90.00
_cell.angle_beta   90.00
_cell.angle_gamma   90.00
#
_symmetry.space_group_name_H-M   'P 1'
#
loop_
_entity.id
_entity.type
_entity.pdbx_description
1 polymer ?
#
loop_
_entity_poly.entity_id
_entity_poly.type
_entity_poly.pdbx_seq_one_letter_code
_entity_poly.pdbx_strand_id
1 'polypeptide(L)'
;MEQKENLKNLLLSYFSLFTENINELGKAKSIKHSIHTTQLPDVMPMRRTPERLRLVVKKKIEDMLRNNIIRPSTSPFACPILLVAKKEEGQMRFCVDYRPLNNVTVKDRYPIPNIQLIIDSLHGAKYFSTLDLLSGYWQIEIEEKHKYKTAFICEYGLYEFNCMPFGLCNAPSTFQREMNTLFKDVLYEFVLVYLDDIIVFSKTRDEHIRHLRIVFDLLTKENLKLKLSKCDFFKTKIKIPRTYYYS
;
A
#
# COMPACT_ATOMS: atom_id res chain seq x y z
N MET A 1 -28.78 0.37 19.08
CA MET A 1 -27.77 0.95 19.99
C MET A 1 -26.62 -0.05 20.23
N GLU A 2 -26.90 -1.25 20.65
CA GLU A 2 -25.95 -2.33 20.99
C GLU A 2 -24.90 -2.64 19.90
N GLN A 3 -25.28 -2.63 18.65
CA GLN A 3 -24.40 -2.99 17.50
C GLN A 3 -23.36 -1.91 17.17
N LYS A 4 -23.68 -0.62 17.36
CA LYS A 4 -22.68 0.46 17.23
C LYS A 4 -21.66 0.37 18.36
N GLU A 5 -22.10 -0.06 19.53
CA GLU A 5 -21.25 -0.25 20.69
C GLU A 5 -20.31 -1.44 20.49
N ASN A 6 -20.79 -2.55 19.93
CA ASN A 6 -19.94 -3.72 19.62
C ASN A 6 -18.83 -3.39 18.63
N LEU A 7 -19.12 -2.64 17.54
CA LEU A 7 -18.10 -2.18 16.62
C LEU A 7 -17.11 -1.22 17.29
N LYS A 8 -17.62 -0.25 18.06
CA LYS A 8 -16.77 0.69 18.78
C LYS A 8 -15.82 -0.03 19.74
N ASN A 9 -16.31 -0.98 20.51
CA ASN A 9 -15.51 -1.78 21.43
C ASN A 9 -14.47 -2.63 20.68
N LEU A 10 -14.83 -3.18 19.51
CA LEU A 10 -13.88 -3.87 18.65
C LEU A 10 -12.77 -2.93 18.19
N LEU A 11 -13.10 -1.76 17.63
CA LEU A 11 -12.11 -0.80 17.16
C LEU A 11 -11.19 -0.29 18.29
N LEU A 12 -11.74 -0.08 19.48
CA LEU A 12 -10.96 0.30 20.66
C LEU A 12 -9.99 -0.80 21.11
N SER A 13 -10.39 -2.08 21.04
CA SER A 13 -9.52 -3.20 21.40
C SER A 13 -8.34 -3.38 20.43
N TYR A 14 -8.45 -2.85 19.20
CA TYR A 14 -7.40 -2.84 18.18
C TYR A 14 -6.88 -1.43 17.87
N PHE A 15 -6.94 -0.51 18.85
CA PHE A 15 -6.54 0.88 18.62
C PHE A 15 -5.15 1.01 17.99
N SER A 16 -4.19 0.19 18.42
CA SER A 16 -2.82 0.17 17.90
C SER A 16 -2.70 -0.27 16.43
N LEU A 17 -3.73 -0.91 15.85
CA LEU A 17 -3.77 -1.28 14.44
C LEU A 17 -4.01 -0.07 13.53
N PHE A 18 -4.66 0.96 14.06
CA PHE A 18 -5.07 2.15 13.30
C PHE A 18 -4.12 3.31 13.56
N THR A 19 -3.72 3.98 12.50
CA THR A 19 -2.94 5.22 12.60
C THR A 19 -3.21 6.13 11.40
N GLU A 20 -3.13 7.43 11.62
CA GLU A 20 -3.14 8.47 10.58
C GLU A 20 -1.71 8.98 10.31
N ASN A 21 -0.76 8.58 11.15
CA ASN A 21 0.58 9.12 11.15
C ASN A 21 1.60 8.18 10.49
N ILE A 22 2.29 8.69 9.48
CA ILE A 22 3.37 7.96 8.78
C ILE A 22 4.52 7.57 9.73
N ASN A 23 4.70 8.30 10.85
CA ASN A 23 5.73 7.97 11.83
C ASN A 23 5.48 6.62 12.54
N GLU A 24 4.26 6.12 12.47
CA GLU A 24 3.82 4.88 13.11
C GLU A 24 3.57 3.76 12.10
N LEU A 25 4.12 3.89 10.88
CA LEU A 25 4.00 2.85 9.86
C LEU A 25 4.49 1.51 10.40
N GLY A 26 3.69 0.49 10.15
CA GLY A 26 4.09 -0.89 10.37
C GLY A 26 5.18 -1.33 9.38
N LYS A 27 5.74 -2.48 9.65
CA LYS A 27 6.67 -3.17 8.74
C LYS A 27 6.26 -4.63 8.66
N ALA A 28 5.86 -5.06 7.49
CA ALA A 28 5.57 -6.47 7.22
C ALA A 28 6.75 -7.34 7.63
N LYS A 29 6.47 -8.45 8.30
CA LYS A 29 7.49 -9.35 8.85
C LYS A 29 7.84 -10.48 7.90
N SER A 30 6.85 -10.94 7.12
CA SER A 30 6.95 -12.17 6.34
C SER A 30 7.59 -11.97 4.98
N ILE A 31 7.60 -10.75 4.42
CA ILE A 31 8.09 -10.50 3.07
C ILE A 31 8.97 -9.26 2.97
N LYS A 32 9.92 -9.31 2.02
CA LYS A 32 10.67 -8.15 1.54
C LYS A 32 10.58 -8.08 0.02
N HIS A 33 10.52 -6.88 -0.51
CA HIS A 33 10.48 -6.67 -1.95
C HIS A 33 11.86 -6.86 -2.59
N SER A 34 11.92 -7.70 -3.60
CA SER A 34 13.13 -7.95 -4.40
C SER A 34 13.00 -7.33 -5.79
N ILE A 35 14.08 -6.73 -6.28
CA ILE A 35 14.15 -6.15 -7.63
C ILE A 35 15.20 -6.90 -8.44
N HIS A 36 14.76 -7.86 -9.25
CA HIS A 36 15.63 -8.61 -10.17
C HIS A 36 15.68 -7.89 -11.51
N THR A 37 16.88 -7.55 -11.97
CA THR A 37 17.09 -6.84 -13.24
C THR A 37 17.99 -7.66 -14.15
N THR A 38 17.76 -7.60 -15.46
CA THR A 38 18.57 -8.26 -16.49
C THR A 38 19.87 -7.53 -16.75
N GLN A 39 19.88 -6.22 -16.52
CA GLN A 39 21.04 -5.32 -16.68
C GLN A 39 20.88 -4.11 -15.76
N LEU A 40 21.85 -3.21 -15.75
CA LEU A 40 21.72 -1.93 -15.06
C LEU A 40 20.73 -1.03 -15.82
N PRO A 41 19.91 -0.22 -15.13
CA PRO A 41 19.02 0.73 -15.77
C PRO A 41 19.80 1.84 -16.48
N ASP A 42 19.19 2.40 -17.53
CA ASP A 42 19.71 3.59 -18.18
C ASP A 42 19.71 4.79 -17.23
N VAL A 43 20.77 5.59 -17.30
CA VAL A 43 20.88 6.82 -16.52
C VAL A 43 19.98 7.90 -17.12
N MET A 44 19.11 8.46 -16.31
CA MET A 44 18.29 9.61 -16.70
C MET A 44 18.80 10.91 -16.08
N PRO A 45 18.80 12.02 -16.84
CA PRO A 45 19.18 13.31 -16.29
C PRO A 45 18.17 13.75 -15.20
N MET A 46 18.70 14.46 -14.20
CA MET A 46 17.86 15.10 -13.19
C MET A 46 16.90 16.09 -13.87
N ARG A 47 15.62 16.04 -13.47
CA ARG A 47 14.64 17.02 -13.92
C ARG A 47 14.64 18.26 -13.03
N ARG A 48 14.60 19.42 -13.64
CA ARG A 48 14.49 20.70 -12.92
C ARG A 48 13.15 20.78 -12.21
N THR A 49 13.18 21.01 -10.92
CA THR A 49 11.95 21.31 -10.14
C THR A 49 11.59 22.78 -10.31
N PRO A 50 10.33 23.10 -10.68
CA PRO A 50 9.86 24.48 -10.69
C PRO A 50 10.04 25.15 -9.32
N GLU A 51 10.47 26.41 -9.29
CA GLU A 51 10.82 27.11 -8.05
C GLU A 51 9.70 27.07 -6.99
N ARG A 52 8.46 27.28 -7.43
CA ARG A 52 7.27 27.20 -6.56
C ARG A 52 7.09 25.84 -5.86
N LEU A 53 7.69 24.78 -6.37
CA LEU A 53 7.56 23.40 -5.83
C LEU A 53 8.79 22.94 -5.04
N ARG A 54 9.87 23.70 -5.02
CA ARG A 54 11.11 23.33 -4.32
C ARG A 54 10.90 23.08 -2.83
N LEU A 55 10.18 23.97 -2.15
CA LEU A 55 9.86 23.82 -0.75
C LEU A 55 9.01 22.57 -0.47
N VAL A 56 8.10 22.24 -1.39
CA VAL A 56 7.29 21.01 -1.30
C VAL A 56 8.17 19.78 -1.39
N VAL A 57 9.11 19.74 -2.36
CA VAL A 57 10.07 18.64 -2.50
C VAL A 57 10.93 18.53 -1.26
N LYS A 58 11.52 19.64 -0.80
CA LYS A 58 12.37 19.67 0.40
C LYS A 58 11.67 19.06 1.60
N LYS A 59 10.46 19.54 1.90
CA LYS A 59 9.65 19.03 3.02
C LYS A 59 9.35 17.53 2.87
N LYS A 60 9.03 17.07 1.65
CA LYS A 60 8.78 15.64 1.40
C LYS A 60 10.02 14.78 1.64
N ILE A 61 11.20 15.23 1.21
CA ILE A 61 12.48 14.53 1.47
C ILE A 61 12.75 14.47 2.98
N GLU A 62 12.62 15.59 3.69
CA GLU A 62 12.82 15.66 5.13
C GLU A 62 11.86 14.73 5.88
N ASP A 63 10.58 14.73 5.50
CA ASP A 63 9.57 13.85 6.10
C ASP A 63 9.89 12.37 5.83
N MET A 64 10.29 12.00 4.61
CA MET A 64 10.66 10.63 4.27
C MET A 64 11.95 10.18 4.96
N LEU A 65 12.94 11.05 5.13
CA LEU A 65 14.17 10.76 5.89
C LEU A 65 13.86 10.54 7.37
N ARG A 66 13.09 11.45 7.98
CA ARG A 66 12.68 11.35 9.40
C ARG A 66 11.96 10.05 9.71
N ASN A 67 11.16 9.57 8.76
CA ASN A 67 10.37 8.34 8.90
C ASN A 67 11.11 7.08 8.40
N ASN A 68 12.39 7.20 8.07
CA ASN A 68 13.19 6.09 7.57
C ASN A 68 12.59 5.40 6.32
N ILE A 69 11.82 6.14 5.51
CA ILE A 69 11.28 5.68 4.23
C ILE A 69 12.38 5.67 3.18
N ILE A 70 13.25 6.69 3.22
CA ILE A 70 14.42 6.82 2.36
C ILE A 70 15.68 7.01 3.19
N ARG A 71 16.84 6.85 2.54
CA ARG A 71 18.16 7.17 3.08
C ARG A 71 19.05 7.82 2.00
N PRO A 72 20.13 8.53 2.36
CA PRO A 72 21.14 8.93 1.39
C PRO A 72 21.68 7.73 0.62
N SER A 73 22.01 7.91 -0.67
CA SER A 73 22.48 6.83 -1.55
C SER A 73 23.82 7.16 -2.17
N THR A 74 24.56 6.10 -2.49
CA THR A 74 25.77 6.15 -3.32
C THR A 74 25.60 5.34 -4.60
N SER A 75 24.34 5.08 -5.00
CA SER A 75 24.01 4.29 -6.18
C SER A 75 24.68 4.85 -7.45
N PRO A 76 25.18 3.98 -8.34
CA PRO A 76 25.80 4.40 -9.60
C PRO A 76 24.76 4.92 -10.61
N PHE A 77 23.48 4.75 -10.38
CA PHE A 77 22.40 5.31 -11.19
C PHE A 77 21.30 5.89 -10.33
N ALA A 78 20.46 6.75 -10.92
CA ALA A 78 19.29 7.29 -10.24
C ALA A 78 18.19 7.65 -11.23
N CYS A 79 16.95 7.53 -10.76
CA CYS A 79 15.76 7.98 -11.48
C CYS A 79 15.41 9.42 -11.08
N PRO A 80 14.92 10.27 -11.99
CA PRO A 80 14.46 11.61 -11.64
C PRO A 80 13.11 11.56 -10.91
N ILE A 81 12.87 12.58 -10.09
CA ILE A 81 11.56 12.77 -9.45
C ILE A 81 10.54 13.42 -10.41
N LEU A 82 9.27 13.15 -10.14
CA LEU A 82 8.11 13.74 -10.80
C LEU A 82 7.12 14.24 -9.74
N LEU A 83 6.61 15.43 -9.93
CA LEU A 83 5.51 15.96 -9.11
C LEU A 83 4.22 15.94 -9.93
N VAL A 84 3.24 15.18 -9.46
CA VAL A 84 1.94 15.02 -10.11
C VAL A 84 0.86 15.66 -9.24
N ALA A 85 0.02 16.54 -9.81
CA ALA A 85 -1.09 17.12 -9.09
C ALA A 85 -2.07 16.02 -8.64
N LYS A 86 -2.51 16.08 -7.37
CA LYS A 86 -3.64 15.28 -6.90
C LYS A 86 -4.96 15.90 -7.37
N LYS A 87 -6.06 15.13 -7.30
CA LYS A 87 -7.41 15.64 -7.59
C LYS A 87 -7.84 16.76 -6.63
N GLU A 88 -7.33 16.75 -5.42
CA GLU A 88 -7.52 17.80 -4.41
C GLU A 88 -6.61 18.99 -4.76
N GLU A 89 -7.19 20.18 -4.87
CA GLU A 89 -6.46 21.39 -5.22
C GLU A 89 -5.27 21.65 -4.29
N GLY A 90 -4.13 22.01 -4.89
CA GLY A 90 -2.91 22.41 -4.18
C GLY A 90 -2.07 21.23 -3.65
N GLN A 91 -2.52 20.00 -3.73
CA GLN A 91 -1.74 18.85 -3.27
C GLN A 91 -0.95 18.21 -4.42
N MET A 92 0.36 17.95 -4.16
CA MET A 92 1.24 17.27 -5.11
C MET A 92 1.60 15.88 -4.60
N ARG A 93 1.57 14.90 -5.52
CA ARG A 93 2.10 13.57 -5.28
C ARG A 93 3.57 13.55 -5.69
N PHE A 94 4.43 13.19 -4.76
CA PHE A 94 5.85 12.90 -5.04
C PHE A 94 5.95 11.51 -5.68
N CYS A 95 6.48 11.44 -6.87
CA CYS A 95 6.70 10.21 -7.62
C CYS A 95 8.15 10.14 -8.09
N VAL A 96 8.63 8.93 -8.37
CA VAL A 96 9.93 8.70 -9.02
C VAL A 96 9.65 8.07 -10.39
N ASP A 97 10.38 8.48 -11.40
CA ASP A 97 10.24 7.96 -12.76
C ASP A 97 11.01 6.64 -12.92
N TYR A 98 10.41 5.56 -12.45
CA TYR A 98 11.02 4.23 -12.53
C TYR A 98 10.90 3.54 -13.89
N ARG A 99 10.52 4.23 -14.97
CA ARG A 99 10.44 3.60 -16.30
C ARG A 99 11.75 2.93 -16.72
N PRO A 100 12.95 3.54 -16.56
CA PRO A 100 14.20 2.87 -16.91
C PRO A 100 14.43 1.60 -16.09
N LEU A 101 14.20 1.65 -14.78
CA LEU A 101 14.32 0.48 -13.92
C LEU A 101 13.28 -0.60 -14.29
N ASN A 102 12.05 -0.20 -14.50
CA ASN A 102 10.97 -1.11 -14.88
C ASN A 102 11.22 -1.82 -16.20
N ASN A 103 11.86 -1.17 -17.17
CA ASN A 103 12.18 -1.77 -18.47
C ASN A 103 13.15 -2.94 -18.36
N VAL A 104 14.10 -2.87 -17.43
CA VAL A 104 15.11 -3.93 -17.21
C VAL A 104 14.74 -4.88 -16.06
N THR A 105 13.65 -4.63 -15.36
CA THR A 105 13.17 -5.49 -14.27
C THR A 105 12.49 -6.74 -14.82
N VAL A 106 12.89 -7.91 -14.33
CA VAL A 106 12.22 -9.18 -14.60
C VAL A 106 10.78 -9.11 -14.04
N LYS A 107 9.79 -9.25 -14.93
CA LYS A 107 8.38 -9.09 -14.55
C LYS A 107 7.90 -10.26 -13.72
N ASP A 108 7.30 -9.96 -12.58
CA ASP A 108 6.60 -10.93 -11.75
C ASP A 108 5.21 -11.21 -12.36
N ARG A 109 4.88 -12.49 -12.56
CA ARG A 109 3.62 -12.93 -13.13
C ARG A 109 2.60 -13.36 -12.07
N TYR A 110 2.77 -12.91 -10.83
CA TYR A 110 1.80 -13.23 -9.78
C TYR A 110 0.39 -12.76 -10.20
N PRO A 111 -0.62 -13.65 -10.16
CA PRO A 111 -1.94 -13.34 -10.67
C PRO A 111 -2.62 -12.26 -9.82
N ILE A 112 -3.15 -11.24 -10.48
CA ILE A 112 -4.10 -10.31 -9.88
C ILE A 112 -5.48 -10.95 -9.95
N PRO A 113 -6.28 -10.94 -8.87
CA PRO A 113 -7.60 -11.56 -8.86
C PRO A 113 -8.50 -11.05 -9.99
N ASN A 114 -9.25 -11.96 -10.60
CA ASN A 114 -10.26 -11.60 -11.60
C ASN A 114 -11.45 -10.93 -10.90
N ILE A 115 -11.92 -9.80 -11.43
CA ILE A 115 -13.07 -9.06 -10.89
C ILE A 115 -14.32 -9.93 -10.82
N GLN A 116 -14.53 -10.85 -11.81
CA GLN A 116 -15.68 -11.75 -11.79
C GLN A 116 -15.64 -12.69 -10.59
N LEU A 117 -14.47 -13.27 -10.27
CA LEU A 117 -14.31 -14.11 -9.08
C LEU A 117 -14.59 -13.34 -7.78
N ILE A 118 -14.22 -12.05 -7.74
CA ILE A 118 -14.54 -11.18 -6.60
C ILE A 118 -16.05 -11.01 -6.44
N ILE A 119 -16.76 -10.70 -7.55
CA ILE A 119 -18.21 -10.52 -7.56
C ILE A 119 -18.91 -11.82 -7.14
N ASP A 120 -18.50 -12.95 -7.70
CA ASP A 120 -19.09 -14.26 -7.40
C ASP A 120 -18.93 -14.64 -5.92
N SER A 121 -17.76 -14.31 -5.32
CA SER A 121 -17.48 -14.56 -3.90
C SER A 121 -18.37 -13.72 -2.97
N LEU A 122 -18.82 -12.56 -3.41
CA LEU A 122 -19.67 -11.67 -2.59
C LEU A 122 -21.15 -12.11 -2.58
N HIS A 123 -21.52 -13.13 -3.36
CA HIS A 123 -22.92 -13.55 -3.49
C HIS A 123 -23.53 -13.93 -2.13
N GLY A 124 -24.70 -13.35 -1.81
CA GLY A 124 -25.43 -13.58 -0.57
C GLY A 124 -24.89 -12.83 0.66
N ALA A 125 -23.78 -12.07 0.52
CA ALA A 125 -23.31 -11.20 1.57
C ALA A 125 -24.21 -9.96 1.73
N LYS A 126 -24.37 -9.48 2.96
CA LYS A 126 -25.21 -8.32 3.31
C LYS A 126 -24.43 -7.19 3.99
N TYR A 127 -23.28 -7.52 4.57
CA TYR A 127 -22.46 -6.57 5.32
C TYR A 127 -21.04 -6.60 4.75
N PHE A 128 -20.51 -5.41 4.52
CA PHE A 128 -19.21 -5.20 3.90
C PHE A 128 -18.40 -4.21 4.72
N SER A 129 -17.12 -4.47 4.87
CA SER A 129 -16.15 -3.48 5.35
C SER A 129 -14.99 -3.42 4.37
N THR A 130 -14.55 -2.22 4.06
CA THR A 130 -13.34 -1.99 3.25
C THR A 130 -12.26 -1.41 4.14
N LEU A 131 -11.07 -1.99 4.09
CA LEU A 131 -9.94 -1.61 4.90
C LEU A 131 -8.82 -1.10 4.00
N ASP A 132 -8.33 0.10 4.27
CA ASP A 132 -7.23 0.75 3.54
C ASP A 132 -5.97 0.76 4.42
N LEU A 133 -4.87 0.21 3.93
CA LEU A 133 -3.59 0.24 4.62
C LEU A 133 -2.95 1.63 4.48
N LEU A 134 -2.46 2.18 5.58
CA LEU A 134 -1.74 3.45 5.52
C LEU A 134 -0.47 3.31 4.68
N SER A 135 -0.50 3.83 3.45
CA SER A 135 0.63 3.71 2.50
C SER A 135 1.15 2.28 2.39
N GLY A 136 0.28 1.31 2.09
CA GLY A 136 0.54 -0.13 2.20
C GLY A 136 1.87 -0.60 1.61
N TYR A 137 2.30 -0.05 0.45
CA TYR A 137 3.59 -0.38 -0.15
C TYR A 137 4.77 0.02 0.73
N TRP A 138 4.71 1.13 1.45
CA TRP A 138 5.78 1.56 2.36
C TRP A 138 5.89 0.69 3.61
N GLN A 139 4.91 -0.16 3.88
CA GLN A 139 4.99 -1.13 4.97
C GLN A 139 5.73 -2.41 4.59
N ILE A 140 6.16 -2.56 3.32
CA ILE A 140 6.99 -3.66 2.86
C ILE A 140 8.42 -3.15 2.66
N GLU A 141 9.38 -3.73 3.38
CA GLU A 141 10.79 -3.38 3.22
C GLU A 141 11.36 -3.89 1.90
N ILE A 142 12.35 -3.19 1.35
CA ILE A 142 13.15 -3.70 0.22
C ILE A 142 14.32 -4.52 0.78
N GLU A 143 14.67 -5.62 0.11
CA GLU A 143 15.89 -6.35 0.42
C GLU A 143 17.11 -5.43 0.34
N GLU A 144 18.00 -5.49 1.32
CA GLU A 144 19.14 -4.59 1.45
C GLU A 144 19.97 -4.46 0.15
N LYS A 145 20.27 -5.62 -0.46
CA LYS A 145 21.02 -5.71 -1.71
C LYS A 145 20.32 -5.10 -2.94
N HIS A 146 19.03 -4.72 -2.82
CA HIS A 146 18.25 -4.15 -3.92
C HIS A 146 17.86 -2.68 -3.70
N LYS A 147 18.10 -2.11 -2.51
CA LYS A 147 17.72 -0.73 -2.18
C LYS A 147 18.35 0.29 -3.14
N TYR A 148 19.65 0.12 -3.49
CA TYR A 148 20.36 1.02 -4.41
C TYR A 148 19.68 1.14 -5.78
N LYS A 149 18.90 0.12 -6.21
CA LYS A 149 18.16 0.14 -7.48
C LYS A 149 17.00 1.12 -7.47
N THR A 150 16.52 1.49 -6.28
CA THR A 150 15.43 2.47 -6.12
C THR A 150 15.93 3.90 -6.02
N ALA A 151 17.22 4.13 -6.27
CA ALA A 151 17.81 5.43 -6.11
C ALA A 151 17.14 6.47 -7.01
N PHE A 152 16.96 7.66 -6.45
CA PHE A 152 16.41 8.80 -7.15
C PHE A 152 17.20 10.08 -6.83
N ILE A 153 17.27 10.96 -7.82
CA ILE A 153 18.01 12.22 -7.73
C ILE A 153 17.06 13.42 -7.76
N CYS A 154 17.34 14.38 -6.90
CA CYS A 154 16.70 15.69 -6.90
C CYS A 154 17.71 16.78 -6.52
N GLU A 155 17.29 18.04 -6.51
CA GLU A 155 18.15 19.19 -6.18
C GLU A 155 18.78 19.12 -4.78
N TYR A 156 18.22 18.28 -3.87
CA TYR A 156 18.68 18.11 -2.49
C TYR A 156 19.60 16.91 -2.30
N GLY A 157 19.88 16.15 -3.34
CA GLY A 157 20.79 15.03 -3.28
C GLY A 157 20.28 13.75 -3.95
N LEU A 158 21.02 12.68 -3.67
CA LEU A 158 20.76 11.32 -4.11
C LEU A 158 20.26 10.49 -2.93
N TYR A 159 19.13 9.85 -3.10
CA TYR A 159 18.46 9.05 -2.07
C TYR A 159 17.99 7.72 -2.63
N GLU A 160 17.80 6.73 -1.75
CA GLU A 160 17.20 5.44 -2.10
C GLU A 160 16.15 5.03 -1.08
N PHE A 161 15.21 4.16 -1.47
CA PHE A 161 14.14 3.72 -0.59
C PHE A 161 14.55 2.54 0.30
N ASN A 162 14.17 2.62 1.58
CA ASN A 162 14.23 1.50 2.53
C ASN A 162 13.04 0.56 2.38
N CYS A 163 11.91 1.08 1.93
CA CYS A 163 10.66 0.35 1.73
C CYS A 163 10.20 0.46 0.27
N MET A 164 9.26 -0.38 -0.12
CA MET A 164 8.78 -0.51 -1.49
C MET A 164 8.08 0.78 -1.96
N PRO A 165 8.64 1.55 -2.91
CA PRO A 165 8.02 2.77 -3.40
C PRO A 165 6.90 2.48 -4.41
N PHE A 166 6.05 3.47 -4.60
CA PHE A 166 5.12 3.48 -5.72
C PHE A 166 5.85 3.61 -7.05
N GLY A 167 5.30 2.99 -8.10
CA GLY A 167 5.83 3.09 -9.46
C GLY A 167 6.74 1.95 -9.90
N LEU A 168 7.13 1.04 -9.01
CA LEU A 168 7.80 -0.21 -9.38
C LEU A 168 6.81 -1.17 -10.04
N CYS A 169 7.20 -1.80 -11.16
CA CYS A 169 6.32 -2.68 -11.93
C CYS A 169 5.86 -3.92 -11.16
N ASN A 170 6.68 -4.44 -10.25
CA ASN A 170 6.39 -5.64 -9.47
C ASN A 170 5.82 -5.34 -8.06
N ALA A 171 5.66 -4.06 -7.69
CA ALA A 171 5.10 -3.71 -6.38
C ALA A 171 3.68 -4.27 -6.17
N PRO A 172 2.75 -4.16 -7.15
CA PRO A 172 1.43 -4.76 -7.01
C PRO A 172 1.47 -6.27 -6.80
N SER A 173 2.32 -6.99 -7.54
CA SER A 173 2.46 -8.45 -7.42
C SER A 173 3.02 -8.88 -6.06
N THR A 174 4.03 -8.16 -5.56
CA THR A 174 4.59 -8.40 -4.23
C THR A 174 3.54 -8.18 -3.15
N PHE A 175 2.81 -7.08 -3.22
CA PHE A 175 1.77 -6.75 -2.25
C PHE A 175 0.62 -7.76 -2.28
N GLN A 176 0.14 -8.13 -3.47
CA GLN A 176 -0.94 -9.11 -3.61
C GLN A 176 -0.53 -10.48 -3.05
N ARG A 177 0.73 -10.91 -3.30
CA ARG A 177 1.26 -12.17 -2.77
C ARG A 177 1.31 -12.14 -1.25
N GLU A 178 1.74 -11.04 -0.66
CA GLU A 178 1.77 -10.86 0.79
C GLU A 178 0.37 -10.98 1.38
N MET A 179 -0.58 -10.24 0.85
CA MET A 179 -1.96 -10.26 1.33
C MET A 179 -2.61 -11.63 1.16
N ASN A 180 -2.39 -12.29 0.02
CA ASN A 180 -2.90 -13.65 -0.19
C ASN A 180 -2.29 -14.67 0.78
N THR A 181 -1.02 -14.51 1.13
CA THR A 181 -0.34 -15.36 2.12
C THR A 181 -0.88 -15.10 3.52
N LEU A 182 -1.06 -13.84 3.88
CA LEU A 182 -1.59 -13.43 5.18
C LEU A 182 -3.01 -13.95 5.40
N PHE A 183 -3.86 -13.86 4.41
CA PHE A 183 -5.27 -14.23 4.49
C PHE A 183 -5.58 -15.63 3.92
N LYS A 184 -4.57 -16.47 3.65
CA LYS A 184 -4.72 -17.76 2.95
C LYS A 184 -5.88 -18.63 3.44
N ASP A 185 -6.09 -18.68 4.77
CA ASP A 185 -7.08 -19.54 5.42
C ASP A 185 -8.50 -18.95 5.40
N VAL A 186 -8.68 -17.69 5.00
CA VAL A 186 -9.95 -16.95 5.00
C VAL A 186 -10.24 -16.25 3.67
N LEU A 187 -9.28 -16.37 2.72
CA LEU A 187 -9.39 -15.76 1.40
C LEU A 187 -10.53 -16.42 0.61
N TYR A 188 -11.40 -15.64 0.01
CA TYR A 188 -12.63 -16.03 -0.69
C TYR A 188 -13.74 -16.62 0.21
N GLU A 189 -13.49 -16.89 1.49
CA GLU A 189 -14.54 -17.28 2.44
C GLU A 189 -15.28 -16.05 2.99
N PHE A 190 -14.53 -15.08 3.53
CA PHE A 190 -15.05 -13.82 4.02
C PHE A 190 -14.08 -12.64 3.86
N VAL A 191 -12.94 -12.84 3.22
CA VAL A 191 -11.95 -11.81 2.88
C VAL A 191 -11.64 -11.87 1.39
N LEU A 192 -11.60 -10.71 0.77
CA LEU A 192 -11.08 -10.50 -0.58
C LEU A 192 -10.00 -9.44 -0.54
N VAL A 193 -8.99 -9.61 -1.38
CA VAL A 193 -7.95 -8.61 -1.57
C VAL A 193 -7.85 -8.28 -3.05
N TYR A 194 -7.94 -7.00 -3.35
CA TYR A 194 -7.76 -6.51 -4.70
C TYR A 194 -6.85 -5.29 -4.69
N LEU A 195 -5.60 -5.48 -5.10
CA LEU A 195 -4.56 -4.45 -5.04
C LEU A 195 -4.42 -3.90 -3.61
N ASP A 196 -4.76 -2.61 -3.41
CA ASP A 196 -4.59 -1.93 -2.12
C ASP A 196 -5.81 -2.07 -1.19
N ASP A 197 -6.93 -2.66 -1.66
CA ASP A 197 -8.19 -2.76 -0.93
C ASP A 197 -8.38 -4.16 -0.32
N ILE A 198 -8.63 -4.22 0.98
CA ILE A 198 -9.05 -5.44 1.69
C ILE A 198 -10.55 -5.32 1.96
N ILE A 199 -11.31 -6.30 1.49
CA ILE A 199 -12.77 -6.35 1.66
C ILE A 199 -13.13 -7.49 2.60
N VAL A 200 -13.83 -7.19 3.69
CA VAL A 200 -14.41 -8.19 4.58
C VAL A 200 -15.90 -8.22 4.33
N PHE A 201 -16.49 -9.41 4.16
CA PHE A 201 -17.90 -9.58 3.86
C PHE A 201 -18.55 -10.69 4.70
N SER A 202 -19.87 -10.60 4.94
CA SER A 202 -20.58 -11.53 5.79
C SER A 202 -22.10 -11.50 5.53
N LYS A 203 -22.78 -12.59 5.88
CA LYS A 203 -24.24 -12.70 5.74
C LYS A 203 -24.98 -12.06 6.92
N THR A 204 -24.41 -12.15 8.12
CA THR A 204 -24.99 -11.61 9.35
C THR A 204 -24.05 -10.62 10.04
N ARG A 205 -24.59 -9.79 10.93
CA ARG A 205 -23.80 -8.79 11.67
C ARG A 205 -22.84 -9.42 12.67
N ASP A 206 -23.27 -10.48 13.32
CA ASP A 206 -22.45 -11.15 14.34
C ASP A 206 -21.28 -11.89 13.71
N GLU A 207 -21.50 -12.52 12.55
CA GLU A 207 -20.41 -13.04 11.71
C GLU A 207 -19.44 -11.92 11.32
N HIS A 208 -19.96 -10.75 10.93
CA HIS A 208 -19.12 -9.65 10.47
C HIS A 208 -18.18 -9.13 11.56
N ILE A 209 -18.66 -9.03 12.81
CA ILE A 209 -17.80 -8.69 13.96
C ILE A 209 -16.71 -9.75 14.17
N ARG A 210 -17.05 -11.05 14.06
CA ARG A 210 -16.08 -12.15 14.20
C ARG A 210 -15.04 -12.11 13.08
N HIS A 211 -15.48 -11.92 11.83
CA HIS A 211 -14.62 -11.83 10.67
C HIS A 211 -13.64 -10.63 10.76
N LEU A 212 -14.15 -9.46 11.15
CA LEU A 212 -13.30 -8.28 11.40
C LEU A 212 -12.25 -8.55 12.47
N ARG A 213 -12.59 -9.25 13.56
CA ARG A 213 -11.65 -9.62 14.62
C ARG A 213 -10.52 -10.48 14.07
N ILE A 214 -10.84 -11.53 13.31
CA ILE A 214 -9.85 -12.41 12.67
C ILE A 214 -8.92 -11.62 11.76
N VAL A 215 -9.47 -10.74 10.92
CA VAL A 215 -8.68 -9.89 10.02
C VAL A 215 -7.77 -8.94 10.79
N PHE A 216 -8.26 -8.33 11.87
CA PHE A 216 -7.45 -7.43 12.71
C PHE A 216 -6.34 -8.18 13.45
N ASP A 217 -6.58 -9.40 13.91
CA ASP A 217 -5.57 -10.26 14.53
C ASP A 217 -4.45 -10.56 13.53
N LEU A 218 -4.79 -10.95 12.29
CA LEU A 218 -3.83 -11.24 11.23
C LEU A 218 -2.98 -10.02 10.88
N LEU A 219 -3.62 -8.87 10.65
CA LEU A 219 -2.92 -7.61 10.35
C LEU A 219 -2.01 -7.16 11.50
N THR A 220 -2.47 -7.30 12.75
CA THR A 220 -1.69 -6.97 13.94
C THR A 220 -0.47 -7.88 14.08
N LYS A 221 -0.65 -9.19 13.88
CA LYS A 221 0.43 -10.17 13.90
C LYS A 221 1.51 -9.86 12.86
N GLU A 222 1.10 -9.46 11.65
CA GLU A 222 2.00 -9.06 10.56
C GLU A 222 2.55 -7.64 10.73
N ASN A 223 2.13 -6.92 11.79
CA ASN A 223 2.53 -5.54 12.05
C ASN A 223 2.18 -4.56 10.93
N LEU A 224 1.03 -4.77 10.28
CA LEU A 224 0.50 -3.86 9.28
C LEU A 224 -0.44 -2.83 9.94
N LYS A 225 -0.50 -1.61 9.40
CA LYS A 225 -1.30 -0.51 9.94
C LYS A 225 -2.36 -0.06 8.94
N LEU A 226 -3.56 0.15 9.46
CA LEU A 226 -4.71 0.66 8.73
C LEU A 226 -4.86 2.17 8.91
N LYS A 227 -5.39 2.82 7.88
CA LYS A 227 -5.79 4.23 7.92
C LYS A 227 -7.28 4.33 8.23
N LEU A 228 -7.64 4.60 9.50
CA LEU A 228 -9.04 4.59 9.96
C LEU A 228 -9.95 5.51 9.14
N SER A 229 -9.46 6.71 8.78
CA SER A 229 -10.23 7.71 7.99
C SER A 229 -10.58 7.25 6.58
N LYS A 230 -9.95 6.17 6.09
CA LYS A 230 -10.22 5.56 4.79
C LYS A 230 -10.89 4.18 4.87
N CYS A 231 -11.15 3.69 6.07
CA CYS A 231 -11.86 2.43 6.26
C CYS A 231 -13.38 2.69 6.31
N ASP A 232 -14.13 1.83 5.65
CA ASP A 232 -15.58 1.79 5.75
C ASP A 232 -16.02 0.52 6.47
N PHE A 233 -16.96 0.65 7.42
CA PHE A 233 -17.44 -0.48 8.21
C PHE A 233 -18.96 -0.67 8.07
N PHE A 234 -19.39 -1.93 8.04
CA PHE A 234 -20.80 -2.32 8.04
C PHE A 234 -21.64 -1.67 6.93
N LYS A 235 -21.06 -1.47 5.77
CA LYS A 235 -21.82 -1.00 4.60
C LYS A 235 -22.69 -2.12 4.05
N THR A 236 -23.84 -1.77 3.50
CA THR A 236 -24.74 -2.69 2.78
C THR A 236 -24.46 -2.70 1.27
N LYS A 237 -23.62 -1.78 0.81
CA LYS A 237 -23.17 -1.66 -0.58
C LYS A 237 -21.71 -1.30 -0.58
N ILE A 238 -20.94 -1.90 -1.48
CA ILE A 238 -19.54 -1.55 -1.71
C ILE A 238 -19.30 -1.19 -3.16
N LYS A 239 -18.31 -0.34 -3.36
CA LYS A 239 -17.78 -0.05 -4.68
C LYS A 239 -16.59 -0.96 -4.92
N ILE A 240 -16.73 -1.91 -5.84
CA ILE A 240 -15.60 -2.72 -6.29
C ILE A 240 -14.71 -1.84 -7.19
N PRO A 241 -13.39 -1.87 -7.02
CA PRO A 241 -12.49 -0.97 -7.75
C PRO A 241 -12.76 -0.97 -9.25
N ARG A 242 -12.93 0.23 -9.77
CA ARG A 242 -13.04 0.66 -11.17
C ARG A 242 -14.40 0.72 -11.84
N THR A 243 -15.55 0.18 -11.33
CA THR A 243 -16.85 0.53 -11.95
C THR A 243 -18.09 -0.18 -11.38
N TYR A 244 -17.96 -1.19 -10.54
CA TYR A 244 -19.12 -1.96 -10.10
C TYR A 244 -19.54 -1.63 -8.67
N TYR A 245 -20.86 -1.37 -8.48
CA TYR A 245 -21.49 -1.36 -7.15
C TYR A 245 -22.13 -2.72 -6.91
N TYR A 246 -21.82 -3.36 -5.80
CA TYR A 246 -22.48 -4.58 -5.33
C TYR A 246 -23.36 -4.23 -4.13
N SER A 247 -24.63 -4.68 -4.14
CA SER A 247 -25.64 -4.43 -3.09
C SER A 247 -26.34 -5.70 -2.67
#